data_9ef1ffdb0578429b1413d19d8a633c35
#
_entry.id   9ef1ffdb0578429b1413d19d8a633c35
#
_cell.length_a   1.000
_cell.length_b   1.000
_cell.length_c   1.000
_cell.angle_alpha   90.00
_cell.angle_beta   90.00
_cell.angle_gamma   90.00
#
_symmetry.space_group_name_H-M   'P 1'
#
loop_
_entity.id
_entity.type
_entity.pdbx_description
1 polymer ?
#
loop_
_entity_poly.entity_id
_entity_poly.type
_entity_poly.pdbx_seq_one_letter_code
_entity_poly.pdbx_strand_id
1 'polypeptide(L)'
;MAHNKETPKLSEDYANLLLQELDSLHSAIIELSCTEAYANDGTNLMAIVRLLPGATRQEWLEISEKYNLGQWLAIDLKKNTTRNLLELYEQMQQLAFQKDHDPLTGLPNRRMFMRTFQVELERQERQRSSLSLVSLDLDHFKKVNDSWGHAVGDIVLKGLADALSKSKRPYDTAARLGGEEFALLLPGASEVRARAITQRILNTFRTTPFHSQDGTEFFVTFSAGIASIKGEAAYNMEKILNVADKALYEAKNTGRNKIIATQVLGDEEFKKSMVHSDEKHFLFFGKHI
;
A
#
# COMPACT_ATOMS: atom_id res chain seq x y z
N MET A 1 -28.14 -40.71 19.62
CA MET A 1 -28.41 -39.79 18.48
C MET A 1 -27.10 -39.20 18.02
N ALA A 2 -26.55 -39.78 16.96
CA ALA A 2 -25.29 -39.35 16.39
C ALA A 2 -25.54 -38.10 15.52
N HIS A 3 -25.00 -36.96 15.91
CA HIS A 3 -24.95 -35.79 15.03
C HIS A 3 -24.00 -36.07 13.89
N ASN A 4 -24.57 -36.35 12.74
CA ASN A 4 -23.86 -36.33 11.46
C ASN A 4 -23.41 -34.89 11.22
N LYS A 5 -22.14 -34.56 11.50
CA LYS A 5 -21.49 -33.32 11.01
C LYS A 5 -21.23 -33.54 9.54
N GLU A 6 -22.09 -33.03 8.70
CA GLU A 6 -21.79 -32.85 7.28
C GLU A 6 -20.48 -32.05 7.16
N THR A 7 -19.48 -32.65 6.58
CA THR A 7 -18.25 -31.96 6.17
C THR A 7 -18.63 -30.90 5.14
N PRO A 8 -18.20 -29.66 5.29
CA PRO A 8 -18.51 -28.62 4.31
C PRO A 8 -17.92 -29.03 2.96
N LYS A 9 -18.77 -29.27 1.96
CA LYS A 9 -18.34 -29.42 0.57
C LYS A 9 -17.62 -28.16 0.13
N LEU A 10 -16.52 -28.32 -0.64
CA LEU A 10 -15.89 -27.19 -1.33
C LEU A 10 -16.97 -26.43 -2.12
N SER A 11 -17.19 -25.16 -1.82
CA SER A 11 -18.13 -24.34 -2.57
C SER A 11 -17.64 -24.16 -4.02
N GLU A 12 -18.54 -24.06 -4.99
CA GLU A 12 -18.19 -23.79 -6.39
C GLU A 12 -17.33 -22.54 -6.53
N ASP A 13 -17.57 -21.51 -5.73
CA ASP A 13 -16.79 -20.27 -5.70
C ASP A 13 -15.34 -20.51 -5.28
N TYR A 14 -15.11 -21.40 -4.32
CA TYR A 14 -13.75 -21.75 -3.88
C TYR A 14 -13.00 -22.58 -4.95
N ALA A 15 -13.68 -23.49 -5.63
CA ALA A 15 -13.10 -24.25 -6.73
C ALA A 15 -12.71 -23.31 -7.91
N ASN A 16 -13.57 -22.35 -8.26
CA ASN A 16 -13.29 -21.37 -9.30
C ASN A 16 -12.10 -20.47 -8.95
N LEU A 17 -12.00 -20.02 -7.70
CA LEU A 17 -10.86 -19.23 -7.21
C LEU A 17 -9.55 -20.03 -7.30
N LEU A 18 -9.57 -21.29 -6.90
CA LEU A 18 -8.42 -22.18 -6.99
C LEU A 18 -7.96 -22.38 -8.44
N LEU A 19 -8.89 -22.55 -9.37
CA LEU A 19 -8.58 -22.68 -10.79
C LEU A 19 -7.92 -21.43 -11.36
N GLN A 20 -8.42 -20.23 -11.00
CA GLN A 20 -7.79 -18.97 -11.39
C GLN A 20 -6.36 -18.83 -10.83
N GLU A 21 -6.13 -19.24 -9.56
CA GLU A 21 -4.78 -19.26 -8.98
C GLU A 21 -3.85 -20.21 -9.74
N LEU A 22 -4.33 -21.41 -10.10
CA LEU A 22 -3.55 -22.42 -10.82
C LEU A 22 -3.21 -21.99 -12.25
N ASP A 23 -4.15 -21.40 -12.97
CA ASP A 23 -3.95 -20.87 -14.32
C ASP A 23 -2.96 -19.69 -14.32
N SER A 24 -3.08 -18.79 -13.35
CA SER A 24 -2.15 -17.68 -13.19
C SER A 24 -0.73 -18.16 -12.88
N LEU A 25 -0.60 -19.16 -12.02
CA LEU A 25 0.68 -19.76 -11.68
C LEU A 25 1.30 -20.48 -12.87
N HIS A 26 0.49 -21.26 -13.62
CA HIS A 26 0.94 -21.96 -14.82
C HIS A 26 1.45 -20.98 -15.89
N SER A 27 0.73 -19.89 -16.11
CA SER A 27 1.13 -18.84 -17.05
C SER A 27 2.43 -18.17 -16.63
N ALA A 28 2.58 -17.84 -15.35
CA ALA A 28 3.81 -17.23 -14.81
C ALA A 28 5.03 -18.18 -14.92
N ILE A 29 4.84 -19.49 -14.69
CA ILE A 29 5.92 -20.48 -14.82
C ILE A 29 6.35 -20.62 -16.29
N ILE A 30 5.40 -20.62 -17.24
CA ILE A 30 5.71 -20.67 -18.66
C ILE A 30 6.49 -19.42 -19.07
N GLU A 31 6.07 -18.23 -18.66
CA GLU A 31 6.73 -16.98 -18.98
C GLU A 31 8.18 -16.94 -18.45
N LEU A 32 8.40 -17.43 -17.24
CA LEU A 32 9.73 -17.58 -16.66
C LEU A 32 10.60 -18.63 -17.38
N SER A 33 10.02 -19.75 -17.83
CA SER A 33 10.76 -20.79 -18.53
C SER A 33 11.13 -20.42 -19.97
N CYS A 34 10.49 -19.43 -20.57
CA CYS A 34 10.83 -18.87 -21.89
C CYS A 34 12.00 -17.88 -21.84
N THR A 35 12.45 -17.44 -20.67
CA THR A 35 13.66 -16.63 -20.53
C THR A 35 14.87 -17.55 -20.46
N GLU A 36 15.86 -17.36 -21.34
CA GLU A 36 17.07 -18.19 -21.51
C GLU A 36 17.98 -18.37 -20.25
N ALA A 37 17.54 -17.88 -19.10
CA ALA A 37 18.28 -17.91 -17.83
C ALA A 37 18.23 -19.25 -17.07
N TYR A 38 17.36 -20.19 -17.46
CA TYR A 38 17.27 -21.52 -16.84
C TYR A 38 17.97 -22.58 -17.69
N ALA A 39 19.31 -22.53 -17.73
CA ALA A 39 20.10 -23.67 -18.16
C ALA A 39 19.86 -24.81 -17.15
N ASN A 40 19.20 -25.82 -17.66
CA ASN A 40 18.72 -27.00 -16.92
C ASN A 40 19.91 -27.85 -16.50
N ASP A 41 20.47 -27.68 -15.30
CA ASP A 41 21.44 -28.57 -14.70
C ASP A 41 20.79 -29.72 -13.91
N GLY A 42 19.45 -29.79 -13.90
CA GLY A 42 18.66 -30.88 -13.32
C GLY A 42 18.70 -31.00 -11.79
N THR A 43 19.33 -30.04 -11.10
CA THR A 43 19.56 -30.14 -9.64
C THR A 43 18.57 -29.32 -8.79
N ASN A 44 17.83 -28.38 -9.37
CA ASN A 44 16.90 -27.54 -8.64
C ASN A 44 15.46 -28.05 -8.75
N LEU A 45 14.96 -28.68 -7.68
CA LEU A 45 13.56 -29.07 -7.55
C LEU A 45 12.82 -28.06 -6.63
N MET A 46 11.80 -27.40 -7.15
CA MET A 46 10.93 -26.51 -6.37
C MET A 46 9.53 -27.11 -6.28
N ALA A 47 9.00 -27.23 -5.06
CA ALA A 47 7.61 -27.60 -4.82
C ALA A 47 6.81 -26.38 -4.39
N ILE A 48 5.64 -26.17 -5.01
CA ILE A 48 4.67 -25.16 -4.59
C ILE A 48 3.56 -25.88 -3.84
N VAL A 49 3.28 -25.43 -2.62
CA VAL A 49 2.33 -26.10 -1.72
C VAL A 49 1.14 -25.17 -1.47
N ARG A 50 -0.06 -25.65 -1.76
CA ARG A 50 -1.32 -25.03 -1.39
C ARG A 50 -2.06 -25.93 -0.42
N LEU A 51 -2.42 -25.42 0.75
CA LEU A 51 -3.24 -26.15 1.71
C LEU A 51 -4.72 -25.92 1.41
N LEU A 52 -5.49 -26.99 1.32
CA LEU A 52 -6.92 -26.99 1.06
C LEU A 52 -7.66 -27.52 2.31
N PRO A 53 -7.95 -26.65 3.30
CA PRO A 53 -8.64 -27.08 4.52
C PRO A 53 -10.04 -27.62 4.20
N GLY A 54 -10.36 -28.80 4.71
CA GLY A 54 -11.68 -29.42 4.52
C GLY A 54 -11.83 -30.20 3.21
N ALA A 55 -10.88 -30.12 2.29
CA ALA A 55 -10.89 -30.95 1.08
C ALA A 55 -10.49 -32.38 1.38
N THR A 56 -11.25 -33.34 0.86
CA THR A 56 -10.92 -34.76 0.91
C THR A 56 -10.17 -35.20 -0.36
N ARG A 57 -9.43 -36.31 -0.28
CA ARG A 57 -8.78 -36.89 -1.45
C ARG A 57 -9.78 -37.23 -2.56
N GLN A 58 -10.98 -37.62 -2.20
CA GLN A 58 -12.01 -38.00 -3.17
C GLN A 58 -12.53 -36.78 -3.92
N GLU A 59 -12.80 -35.68 -3.24
CA GLU A 59 -13.18 -34.41 -3.86
C GLU A 59 -12.08 -33.87 -4.77
N TRP A 60 -10.80 -34.02 -4.36
CA TRP A 60 -9.69 -33.67 -5.22
C TRP A 60 -9.64 -34.50 -6.51
N LEU A 61 -9.86 -35.81 -6.43
CA LEU A 61 -9.87 -36.65 -7.61
C LEU A 61 -10.97 -36.24 -8.61
N GLU A 62 -12.17 -35.96 -8.11
CA GLU A 62 -13.29 -35.46 -8.93
C GLU A 62 -12.97 -34.10 -9.60
N ILE A 63 -12.37 -33.18 -8.88
CA ILE A 63 -11.93 -31.88 -9.39
C ILE A 63 -10.80 -32.07 -10.41
N SER A 64 -9.81 -32.87 -10.06
CA SER A 64 -8.65 -33.14 -10.92
C SER A 64 -9.03 -33.74 -12.26
N GLU A 65 -10.00 -34.66 -12.27
CA GLU A 65 -10.52 -35.27 -13.49
C GLU A 65 -11.36 -34.26 -14.30
N LYS A 66 -12.26 -33.54 -13.63
CA LYS A 66 -13.15 -32.54 -14.25
C LYS A 66 -12.39 -31.40 -14.94
N TYR A 67 -11.27 -30.97 -14.36
CA TYR A 67 -10.49 -29.80 -14.82
C TYR A 67 -9.12 -30.16 -15.38
N ASN A 68 -8.86 -31.45 -15.65
CA ASN A 68 -7.62 -31.94 -16.23
C ASN A 68 -6.35 -31.54 -15.47
N LEU A 69 -6.39 -31.62 -14.14
CA LEU A 69 -5.29 -31.26 -13.23
C LEU A 69 -4.36 -32.45 -12.92
N GLY A 70 -4.22 -33.40 -13.83
CA GLY A 70 -3.42 -34.63 -13.61
C GLY A 70 -1.93 -34.40 -13.34
N GLN A 71 -1.41 -33.21 -13.56
CA GLN A 71 -0.05 -32.81 -13.23
C GLN A 71 0.13 -32.39 -11.77
N TRP A 72 -0.97 -32.21 -11.02
CA TRP A 72 -0.93 -31.76 -9.64
C TRP A 72 -1.06 -32.96 -8.68
N LEU A 73 -0.11 -33.08 -7.76
CA LEU A 73 -0.12 -34.13 -6.75
C LEU A 73 -0.83 -33.67 -5.49
N ALA A 74 -1.91 -34.38 -5.11
CA ALA A 74 -2.54 -34.18 -3.81
C ALA A 74 -1.99 -35.20 -2.80
N ILE A 75 -1.52 -34.70 -1.67
CA ILE A 75 -1.00 -35.50 -0.56
C ILE A 75 -1.94 -35.34 0.62
N ASP A 76 -2.52 -36.48 1.07
CA ASP A 76 -3.32 -36.48 2.29
C ASP A 76 -2.43 -36.26 3.51
N LEU A 77 -2.74 -35.21 4.28
CA LEU A 77 -2.05 -34.92 5.52
C LEU A 77 -2.80 -35.54 6.69
N LYS A 78 -2.14 -36.48 7.39
CA LYS A 78 -2.71 -37.09 8.61
C LYS A 78 -2.95 -36.00 9.67
N LYS A 79 -3.99 -36.19 10.49
CA LYS A 79 -4.53 -35.21 11.44
C LYS A 79 -3.50 -34.45 12.28
N ASN A 80 -2.44 -35.12 12.75
CA ASN A 80 -1.37 -34.47 13.53
C ASN A 80 -0.37 -33.68 12.67
N THR A 81 -0.08 -34.13 11.47
CA THR A 81 0.79 -33.43 10.51
C THR A 81 0.10 -32.22 9.94
N THR A 82 -1.22 -32.32 9.70
CA THR A 82 -2.05 -31.21 9.23
C THR A 82 -2.06 -30.05 10.22
N ARG A 83 -2.17 -30.34 11.52
CA ARG A 83 -2.17 -29.31 12.56
C ARG A 83 -0.86 -28.51 12.56
N ASN A 84 0.26 -29.21 12.55
CA ASN A 84 1.58 -28.56 12.55
C ASN A 84 1.83 -27.74 11.27
N LEU A 85 1.35 -28.22 10.11
CA LEU A 85 1.43 -27.49 8.84
C LEU A 85 0.53 -26.28 8.79
N LEU A 86 -0.68 -26.37 9.33
CA LEU A 86 -1.58 -25.22 9.46
C LEU A 86 -1.00 -24.16 10.40
N GLU A 87 -0.49 -24.56 11.56
CA GLU A 87 0.19 -23.68 12.50
C GLU A 87 1.41 -22.99 11.85
N LEU A 88 2.22 -23.75 11.10
CA LEU A 88 3.36 -23.19 10.37
C LEU A 88 2.91 -22.22 9.27
N TYR A 89 1.87 -22.58 8.52
CA TYR A 89 1.31 -21.72 7.47
C TYR A 89 0.76 -20.42 8.05
N GLU A 90 0.01 -20.49 9.16
CA GLU A 90 -0.48 -19.30 9.87
C GLU A 90 0.66 -18.42 10.38
N GLN A 91 1.71 -19.02 10.93
CA GLN A 91 2.92 -18.32 11.35
C GLN A 91 3.62 -17.63 10.15
N MET A 92 3.74 -18.32 9.03
CA MET A 92 4.32 -17.75 7.81
C MET A 92 3.46 -16.59 7.28
N GLN A 93 2.13 -16.71 7.29
CA GLN A 93 1.21 -15.63 6.90
C GLN A 93 1.33 -14.43 7.84
N GLN A 94 1.41 -14.66 9.15
CA GLN A 94 1.63 -13.60 10.14
C GLN A 94 2.97 -12.91 9.94
N LEU A 95 4.05 -13.67 9.74
CA LEU A 95 5.37 -13.11 9.45
C LEU A 95 5.39 -12.29 8.15
N ALA A 96 4.74 -12.78 7.09
CA ALA A 96 4.60 -12.07 5.83
C ALA A 96 3.80 -10.76 6.02
N PHE A 97 2.71 -10.81 6.79
CA PHE A 97 1.92 -9.63 7.12
C PHE A 97 2.74 -8.62 7.94
N GLN A 98 3.40 -9.05 9.02
CA GLN A 98 4.26 -8.20 9.84
C GLN A 98 5.41 -7.58 9.05
N LYS A 99 5.92 -8.30 8.07
CA LYS A 99 6.95 -7.81 7.17
C LYS A 99 6.49 -6.61 6.33
N ASP A 100 5.23 -6.52 5.97
CA ASP A 100 4.68 -5.51 5.05
C ASP A 100 3.77 -4.47 5.73
N HIS A 101 3.42 -4.67 7.01
CA HIS A 101 2.53 -3.78 7.76
C HIS A 101 3.17 -3.24 9.02
N ASP A 102 2.69 -2.09 9.48
CA ASP A 102 3.04 -1.50 10.76
C ASP A 102 2.25 -2.21 11.90
N PRO A 103 2.92 -2.77 12.91
CA PRO A 103 2.25 -3.58 13.93
C PRO A 103 1.32 -2.78 14.84
N LEU A 104 1.52 -1.46 14.97
CA LEU A 104 0.68 -0.62 15.81
C LEU A 104 -0.63 -0.24 15.13
N THR A 105 -0.55 0.13 13.85
CA THR A 105 -1.67 0.72 13.10
C THR A 105 -2.33 -0.25 12.12
N GLY A 106 -1.67 -1.36 11.78
CA GLY A 106 -2.12 -2.32 10.76
C GLY A 106 -2.04 -1.79 9.33
N LEU A 107 -1.63 -0.55 9.12
CA LEU A 107 -1.42 0.00 7.79
C LEU A 107 -0.18 -0.61 7.12
N PRO A 108 -0.09 -0.61 5.79
CA PRO A 108 1.15 -0.81 5.07
C PRO A 108 2.31 -0.04 5.68
N ASN A 109 3.46 -0.68 5.85
CA ASN A 109 4.67 -0.02 6.30
C ASN A 109 5.41 0.67 5.13
N ARG A 110 6.50 1.37 5.42
CA ARG A 110 7.32 2.07 4.43
C ARG A 110 7.71 1.16 3.26
N ARG A 111 8.11 -0.09 3.53
CA ARG A 111 8.57 -1.01 2.49
C ARG A 111 7.45 -1.38 1.52
N MET A 112 6.30 -1.77 2.05
CA MET A 112 5.12 -2.10 1.24
C MET A 112 4.64 -0.88 0.46
N PHE A 113 4.62 0.30 1.10
CA PHE A 113 4.24 1.56 0.46
C PHE A 113 5.13 1.88 -0.75
N MET A 114 6.45 1.82 -0.61
CA MET A 114 7.39 2.13 -1.70
C MET A 114 7.23 1.17 -2.87
N ARG A 115 6.99 -0.12 -2.61
CA ARG A 115 6.70 -1.11 -3.64
C ARG A 115 5.41 -0.79 -4.39
N THR A 116 4.32 -0.49 -3.65
CA THR A 116 3.04 -0.11 -4.25
C THR A 116 3.16 1.17 -5.06
N PHE A 117 3.91 2.15 -4.56
CA PHE A 117 4.14 3.41 -5.26
C PHE A 117 4.85 3.19 -6.59
N GLN A 118 5.88 2.35 -6.64
CA GLN A 118 6.58 2.00 -7.88
C GLN A 118 5.61 1.40 -8.91
N VAL A 119 4.79 0.44 -8.50
CA VAL A 119 3.79 -0.20 -9.38
C VAL A 119 2.76 0.80 -9.91
N GLU A 120 2.24 1.67 -9.05
CA GLU A 120 1.25 2.68 -9.46
C GLU A 120 1.87 3.78 -10.33
N LEU A 121 3.14 4.10 -10.14
CA LEU A 121 3.87 5.04 -10.99
C LEU A 121 4.03 4.49 -12.42
N GLU A 122 4.45 3.24 -12.56
CA GLU A 122 4.54 2.55 -13.86
C GLU A 122 3.16 2.40 -14.53
N ARG A 123 2.11 2.16 -13.73
CA ARG A 123 0.73 2.11 -14.22
C ARG A 123 0.25 3.46 -14.71
N GLN A 124 0.56 4.53 -13.96
CA GLN A 124 0.26 5.91 -14.32
C GLN A 124 0.88 6.28 -15.67
N GLU A 125 2.16 5.95 -15.86
CA GLU A 125 2.88 6.22 -17.10
C GLU A 125 2.22 5.52 -18.30
N ARG A 126 1.89 4.22 -18.17
CA ARG A 126 1.21 3.46 -19.25
C ARG A 126 -0.20 3.98 -19.56
N GLN A 127 -0.96 4.38 -18.55
CA GLN A 127 -2.34 4.83 -18.70
C GLN A 127 -2.47 6.33 -18.91
N ARG A 128 -1.37 7.09 -18.82
CA ARG A 128 -1.35 8.55 -18.90
C ARG A 128 -2.36 9.20 -17.92
N SER A 129 -2.58 8.57 -16.81
CA SER A 129 -3.53 8.99 -15.79
C SER A 129 -2.92 10.01 -14.83
N SER A 130 -3.66 10.44 -13.82
CA SER A 130 -3.11 11.23 -12.72
C SER A 130 -2.69 10.31 -11.57
N LEU A 131 -1.71 10.73 -10.78
CA LEU A 131 -1.35 10.10 -9.52
C LEU A 131 -0.99 11.21 -8.53
N SER A 132 -1.47 11.10 -7.29
CA SER A 132 -1.11 12.03 -6.22
C SER A 132 -0.54 11.28 -5.03
N LEU A 133 0.55 11.81 -4.51
CA LEU A 133 1.16 11.41 -3.25
C LEU A 133 0.85 12.47 -2.19
N VAL A 134 0.44 12.03 -1.02
CA VAL A 134 0.25 12.87 0.16
C VAL A 134 1.21 12.40 1.25
N SER A 135 2.13 13.25 1.69
CA SER A 135 2.91 13.07 2.91
C SER A 135 2.19 13.77 4.06
N LEU A 136 1.99 13.06 5.19
CA LEU A 136 1.29 13.56 6.36
C LEU A 136 2.15 13.39 7.61
N ASP A 137 2.00 14.31 8.55
CA ASP A 137 2.70 14.25 9.83
C ASP A 137 1.84 14.90 10.92
N LEU A 138 1.76 14.23 12.09
CA LEU A 138 0.98 14.70 13.23
C LEU A 138 1.60 15.96 13.85
N ASP A 139 0.79 17.00 13.96
CA ASP A 139 1.25 18.26 14.53
C ASP A 139 1.50 18.11 16.04
N HIS A 140 2.70 18.52 16.46
CA HIS A 140 3.08 18.52 17.87
C HIS A 140 3.02 17.16 18.58
N PHE A 141 3.16 16.05 17.85
CA PHE A 141 3.02 14.69 18.40
C PHE A 141 3.97 14.43 19.58
N LYS A 142 5.18 14.98 19.53
CA LYS A 142 6.11 14.91 20.67
C LYS A 142 5.48 15.49 21.95
N LYS A 143 4.73 16.62 21.86
CA LYS A 143 4.06 17.19 23.03
C LYS A 143 2.97 16.26 23.58
N VAL A 144 2.28 15.52 22.71
CA VAL A 144 1.29 14.51 23.13
C VAL A 144 1.97 13.44 23.98
N ASN A 145 3.10 12.89 23.49
CA ASN A 145 3.87 11.89 24.23
C ASN A 145 4.44 12.43 25.53
N ASP A 146 5.00 13.64 25.51
CA ASP A 146 5.62 14.27 26.69
C ASP A 146 4.56 14.61 27.76
N SER A 147 3.32 14.96 27.37
CA SER A 147 2.26 15.34 28.30
C SER A 147 1.47 14.14 28.85
N TRP A 148 1.21 13.11 28.02
CA TRP A 148 0.27 12.02 28.37
C TRP A 148 0.84 10.60 28.19
N GLY A 149 2.13 10.51 27.84
CA GLY A 149 2.84 9.24 27.68
C GLY A 149 2.60 8.57 26.32
N HIS A 150 3.49 7.62 26.00
CA HIS A 150 3.49 6.91 24.72
C HIS A 150 2.20 6.11 24.45
N ALA A 151 1.56 5.57 25.49
CA ALA A 151 0.31 4.83 25.34
C ALA A 151 -0.82 5.70 24.75
N VAL A 152 -0.89 6.98 25.15
CA VAL A 152 -1.84 7.94 24.59
C VAL A 152 -1.42 8.34 23.16
N GLY A 153 -0.12 8.51 22.93
CA GLY A 153 0.40 8.71 21.58
C GLY A 153 0.03 7.57 20.62
N ASP A 154 0.09 6.33 21.07
CA ASP A 154 -0.31 5.15 20.28
C ASP A 154 -1.81 5.19 19.92
N ILE A 155 -2.67 5.67 20.82
CA ILE A 155 -4.10 5.86 20.53
C ILE A 155 -4.29 6.92 19.44
N VAL A 156 -3.54 8.01 19.48
CA VAL A 156 -3.59 9.07 18.46
C VAL A 156 -3.13 8.53 17.09
N LEU A 157 -2.03 7.76 17.05
CA LEU A 157 -1.52 7.12 15.84
C LEU A 157 -2.56 6.17 15.22
N LYS A 158 -3.21 5.34 16.04
CA LYS A 158 -4.31 4.47 15.61
C LYS A 158 -5.50 5.28 15.09
N GLY A 159 -5.84 6.38 15.76
CA GLY A 159 -6.91 7.28 15.34
C GLY A 159 -6.68 7.89 13.95
N LEU A 160 -5.44 8.30 13.63
CA LEU A 160 -5.11 8.78 12.28
C LEU A 160 -5.16 7.65 11.26
N ALA A 161 -4.64 6.47 11.60
CA ALA A 161 -4.70 5.30 10.73
C ALA A 161 -6.14 4.91 10.38
N ASP A 162 -7.04 4.95 11.35
CA ASP A 162 -8.47 4.70 11.17
C ASP A 162 -9.13 5.76 10.27
N ALA A 163 -8.82 7.04 10.49
CA ALA A 163 -9.33 8.13 9.68
C ALA A 163 -8.90 8.01 8.20
N LEU A 164 -7.63 7.65 7.96
CA LEU A 164 -7.10 7.37 6.63
C LEU A 164 -7.80 6.17 5.99
N SER A 165 -7.94 5.06 6.72
CA SER A 165 -8.54 3.82 6.23
C SER A 165 -10.00 3.98 5.84
N LYS A 166 -10.78 4.70 6.65
CA LYS A 166 -12.22 4.96 6.41
C LYS A 166 -12.46 5.94 5.25
N SER A 167 -11.49 6.79 4.97
CA SER A 167 -11.65 7.86 3.97
C SER A 167 -11.09 7.49 2.59
N LYS A 168 -10.23 6.50 2.50
CA LYS A 168 -9.62 6.04 1.24
C LYS A 168 -10.55 5.09 0.48
N ARG A 169 -10.32 4.99 -0.84
CA ARG A 169 -10.97 3.99 -1.70
C ARG A 169 -10.21 2.65 -1.61
N PRO A 170 -10.81 1.55 -2.09
CA PRO A 170 -10.13 0.24 -2.09
C PRO A 170 -8.76 0.23 -2.79
N TYR A 171 -8.60 1.01 -3.86
CA TYR A 171 -7.36 1.12 -4.64
C TYR A 171 -6.42 2.25 -4.18
N ASP A 172 -6.84 3.09 -3.23
CA ASP A 172 -5.95 4.05 -2.58
C ASP A 172 -5.13 3.32 -1.50
N THR A 173 -3.89 3.72 -1.31
CA THR A 173 -3.00 3.11 -0.31
C THR A 173 -2.66 4.12 0.76
N ALA A 174 -3.07 3.84 2.00
CA ALA A 174 -2.59 4.55 3.19
C ALA A 174 -1.48 3.73 3.84
N ALA A 175 -0.45 4.38 4.36
CA ALA A 175 0.70 3.75 5.01
C ALA A 175 1.21 4.57 6.18
N ARG A 176 1.85 3.91 7.14
CA ARG A 176 2.69 4.55 8.14
C ARG A 176 4.16 4.35 7.77
N LEU A 177 4.88 5.45 7.56
CA LEU A 177 6.27 5.42 7.12
C LEU A 177 7.27 5.28 8.27
N GLY A 178 6.89 5.71 9.47
CA GLY A 178 7.67 5.63 10.68
C GLY A 178 7.28 6.72 11.67
N GLY A 179 7.48 6.53 12.97
CA GLY A 179 7.15 7.52 13.99
C GLY A 179 5.73 8.07 13.86
N GLU A 180 5.63 9.36 13.56
CA GLU A 180 4.39 10.13 13.36
C GLU A 180 4.08 10.42 11.88
N GLU A 181 4.86 9.83 10.96
CA GLU A 181 4.78 10.07 9.52
C GLU A 181 3.87 9.05 8.83
N PHE A 182 2.93 9.54 8.04
CA PHE A 182 2.02 8.75 7.22
C PHE A 182 2.08 9.18 5.76
N ALA A 183 1.63 8.31 4.88
CA ALA A 183 1.48 8.63 3.47
C ALA A 183 0.16 8.10 2.92
N LEU A 184 -0.35 8.78 1.88
CA LEU A 184 -1.51 8.35 1.13
C LEU A 184 -1.19 8.42 -0.36
N LEU A 185 -1.32 7.31 -1.06
CA LEU A 185 -1.16 7.21 -2.50
C LEU A 185 -2.55 7.13 -3.15
N LEU A 186 -2.82 8.01 -4.09
CA LEU A 186 -4.12 8.23 -4.70
C LEU A 186 -4.04 8.05 -6.24
N PRO A 187 -4.11 6.81 -6.75
CA PRO A 187 -4.15 6.56 -8.18
C PRO A 187 -5.37 7.19 -8.84
N GLY A 188 -5.19 7.79 -10.01
CA GLY A 188 -6.24 8.48 -10.76
C GLY A 188 -6.75 9.79 -10.13
N ALA A 189 -6.13 10.28 -9.05
CA ALA A 189 -6.51 11.54 -8.44
C ALA A 189 -5.65 12.69 -8.95
N SER A 190 -6.31 13.75 -9.42
CA SER A 190 -5.67 15.05 -9.68
C SER A 190 -5.40 15.78 -8.36
N GLU A 191 -4.59 16.84 -8.40
CA GLU A 191 -4.29 17.71 -7.25
C GLU A 191 -5.56 18.16 -6.52
N VAL A 192 -6.56 18.67 -7.26
CA VAL A 192 -7.83 19.15 -6.69
C VAL A 192 -8.54 18.03 -5.93
N ARG A 193 -8.57 16.82 -6.49
CA ARG A 193 -9.22 15.66 -5.87
C ARG A 193 -8.45 15.16 -4.66
N ALA A 194 -7.13 15.08 -4.76
CA ALA A 194 -6.25 14.71 -3.66
C ALA A 194 -6.40 15.69 -2.48
N ARG A 195 -6.42 16.99 -2.78
CA ARG A 195 -6.66 18.04 -1.78
C ARG A 195 -8.02 17.88 -1.10
N ALA A 196 -9.09 17.64 -1.87
CA ALA A 196 -10.43 17.46 -1.31
C ALA A 196 -10.51 16.22 -0.39
N ILE A 197 -9.89 15.10 -0.78
CA ILE A 197 -9.82 13.88 0.04
C ILE A 197 -9.06 14.18 1.33
N THR A 198 -7.86 14.75 1.23
CA THR A 198 -7.00 15.05 2.39
C THR A 198 -7.65 16.05 3.33
N GLN A 199 -8.35 17.07 2.78
CA GLN A 199 -9.08 18.08 3.58
C GLN A 199 -10.23 17.46 4.37
N ARG A 200 -10.94 16.49 3.77
CA ARG A 200 -12.00 15.75 4.47
C ARG A 200 -11.42 14.96 5.64
N ILE A 201 -10.28 14.28 5.43
CA ILE A 201 -9.60 13.54 6.48
C ILE A 201 -9.17 14.48 7.61
N LEU A 202 -8.53 15.60 7.28
CA LEU A 202 -8.09 16.59 8.25
C LEU A 202 -9.26 17.15 9.05
N ASN A 203 -10.37 17.49 8.39
CA ASN A 203 -11.55 18.00 9.06
C ASN A 203 -12.16 17.00 10.04
N THR A 204 -12.24 15.73 9.67
CA THR A 204 -12.72 14.67 10.55
C THR A 204 -11.75 14.44 11.72
N PHE A 205 -10.47 14.32 11.44
CA PHE A 205 -9.46 14.00 12.45
C PHE A 205 -9.33 15.12 13.50
N ARG A 206 -9.25 16.39 13.11
CA ARG A 206 -9.13 17.51 14.03
C ARG A 206 -10.31 17.72 14.97
N THR A 207 -11.48 17.14 14.65
CA THR A 207 -12.69 17.17 15.50
C THR A 207 -12.90 15.88 16.28
N THR A 208 -12.02 14.89 16.10
CA THR A 208 -12.07 13.63 16.84
C THR A 208 -11.46 13.84 18.23
N PRO A 209 -12.23 13.64 19.31
CA PRO A 209 -11.72 13.78 20.66
C PRO A 209 -10.82 12.60 21.03
N PHE A 210 -9.70 12.90 21.66
CA PHE A 210 -8.83 11.94 22.32
C PHE A 210 -8.90 12.18 23.84
N HIS A 211 -8.65 11.15 24.62
CA HIS A 211 -8.70 11.23 26.07
C HIS A 211 -7.39 10.75 26.67
N SER A 212 -6.86 11.52 27.59
CA SER A 212 -5.74 11.11 28.44
C SER A 212 -6.18 10.09 29.49
N GLN A 213 -5.24 9.54 30.24
CA GLN A 213 -5.51 8.54 31.28
C GLN A 213 -6.38 9.09 32.44
N ASP A 214 -6.30 10.39 32.71
CA ASP A 214 -7.10 11.09 33.72
C ASP A 214 -8.47 11.57 33.21
N GLY A 215 -8.81 11.24 31.92
CA GLY A 215 -10.07 11.60 31.29
C GLY A 215 -10.09 12.98 30.66
N THR A 216 -8.98 13.72 30.63
CA THR A 216 -8.90 15.03 29.98
C THR A 216 -9.05 14.87 28.45
N GLU A 217 -10.01 15.58 27.88
CA GLU A 217 -10.22 15.62 26.44
C GLU A 217 -9.23 16.56 25.75
N PHE A 218 -8.69 16.12 24.61
CA PHE A 218 -7.81 16.93 23.78
C PHE A 218 -7.97 16.58 22.29
N PHE A 219 -7.48 17.47 21.43
CA PHE A 219 -7.55 17.34 19.97
C PHE A 219 -6.17 17.42 19.37
N VAL A 220 -5.97 16.68 18.28
CA VAL A 220 -4.73 16.66 17.53
C VAL A 220 -5.01 16.98 16.07
N THR A 221 -4.07 17.66 15.43
CA THR A 221 -4.13 17.94 14.00
C THR A 221 -2.96 17.28 13.27
N PHE A 222 -3.01 17.31 11.94
CA PHE A 222 -1.87 16.96 11.12
C PHE A 222 -1.64 18.02 10.05
N SER A 223 -0.41 18.09 9.57
CA SER A 223 -0.05 18.84 8.37
C SER A 223 0.16 17.88 7.22
N ALA A 224 -0.12 18.30 5.99
CA ALA A 224 0.07 17.48 4.81
C ALA A 224 0.66 18.24 3.63
N GLY A 225 1.55 17.56 2.89
CA GLY A 225 2.08 18.00 1.61
C GLY A 225 1.59 17.08 0.49
N ILE A 226 1.11 17.64 -0.61
CA ILE A 226 0.62 16.89 -1.77
C ILE A 226 1.52 17.17 -2.96
N ALA A 227 2.00 16.10 -3.60
CA ALA A 227 2.66 16.12 -4.90
C ALA A 227 1.78 15.40 -5.91
N SER A 228 1.38 16.08 -6.98
CA SER A 228 0.52 15.51 -8.01
C SER A 228 1.23 15.50 -9.36
N ILE A 229 1.12 14.38 -10.07
CA ILE A 229 1.59 14.20 -11.44
C ILE A 229 0.41 13.96 -12.37
N LYS A 230 0.59 14.34 -13.64
CA LYS A 230 -0.44 14.20 -14.67
C LYS A 230 0.19 14.02 -16.04
N GLY A 231 -0.43 13.19 -16.88
CA GLY A 231 -0.13 13.12 -18.31
C GLY A 231 1.01 12.19 -18.69
N GLU A 232 1.72 12.53 -19.74
CA GLU A 232 2.60 11.66 -20.51
C GLU A 232 4.08 11.68 -20.07
N ALA A 233 4.45 12.56 -19.16
CA ALA A 233 5.84 12.69 -18.74
C ALA A 233 6.24 11.52 -17.83
N ALA A 234 7.42 10.98 -18.03
CA ALA A 234 8.05 10.10 -17.07
C ALA A 234 8.44 10.89 -15.81
N TYR A 235 8.12 10.32 -14.65
CA TYR A 235 8.42 10.94 -13.37
C TYR A 235 9.28 10.01 -12.53
N ASN A 236 10.30 10.57 -11.89
CA ASN A 236 11.10 9.86 -10.90
C ASN A 236 10.35 9.87 -9.55
N MET A 237 10.24 8.70 -8.91
CA MET A 237 9.63 8.53 -7.60
C MET A 237 10.25 9.46 -6.55
N GLU A 238 11.58 9.56 -6.52
CA GLU A 238 12.31 10.41 -5.58
C GLU A 238 11.93 11.88 -5.73
N LYS A 239 11.75 12.35 -6.96
CA LYS A 239 11.30 13.72 -7.24
C LYS A 239 9.91 13.97 -6.67
N ILE A 240 8.99 13.03 -6.81
CA ILE A 240 7.62 13.16 -6.28
C ILE A 240 7.63 13.20 -4.75
N LEU A 241 8.41 12.30 -4.11
CA LEU A 241 8.61 12.29 -2.66
C LEU A 241 9.16 13.61 -2.16
N ASN A 242 10.22 14.12 -2.78
CA ASN A 242 10.85 15.39 -2.42
C ASN A 242 9.88 16.59 -2.55
N VAL A 243 9.00 16.59 -3.55
CA VAL A 243 8.00 17.66 -3.70
C VAL A 243 6.94 17.58 -2.61
N ALA A 244 6.45 16.38 -2.29
CA ALA A 244 5.49 16.18 -1.21
C ALA A 244 6.07 16.58 0.15
N ASP A 245 7.32 16.23 0.43
CA ASP A 245 7.99 16.55 1.70
C ASP A 245 8.27 18.06 1.83
N LYS A 246 8.66 18.73 0.74
CA LYS A 246 8.79 20.19 0.73
C LYS A 246 7.46 20.90 1.01
N ALA A 247 6.38 20.42 0.41
CA ALA A 247 5.04 20.95 0.66
C ALA A 247 4.59 20.70 2.11
N LEU A 248 4.90 19.52 2.68
CA LEU A 248 4.65 19.20 4.09
C LEU A 248 5.45 20.12 5.02
N TYR A 249 6.73 20.32 4.72
CA TYR A 249 7.59 21.24 5.47
C TYR A 249 7.03 22.68 5.48
N GLU A 250 6.57 23.14 4.33
CA GLU A 250 5.92 24.47 4.21
C GLU A 250 4.62 24.52 5.04
N ALA A 251 3.79 23.46 5.00
CA ALA A 251 2.59 23.37 5.83
C ALA A 251 2.89 23.49 7.31
N LYS A 252 3.95 22.82 7.79
CA LYS A 252 4.41 22.90 9.18
C LYS A 252 4.91 24.29 9.55
N ASN A 253 5.67 24.95 8.68
CA ASN A 253 6.27 26.27 8.96
C ASN A 253 5.28 27.43 8.83
N THR A 254 4.21 27.28 8.06
CA THR A 254 3.20 28.33 7.85
C THR A 254 2.02 28.21 8.80
N GLY A 255 2.16 27.50 9.93
CA GLY A 255 1.18 27.47 11.02
C GLY A 255 0.46 26.14 11.22
N ARG A 256 0.90 25.05 10.58
CA ARG A 256 0.36 23.69 10.77
C ARG A 256 -1.13 23.55 10.47
N ASN A 257 -1.73 22.40 10.80
CA ASN A 257 -3.17 22.11 10.61
C ASN A 257 -3.68 22.53 9.21
N LYS A 258 -2.91 22.20 8.18
CA LYS A 258 -3.18 22.61 6.80
C LYS A 258 -2.55 21.66 5.77
N ILE A 259 -2.97 21.86 4.54
CA ILE A 259 -2.55 21.11 3.38
C ILE A 259 -1.95 22.06 2.36
N ILE A 260 -0.73 21.78 1.92
CA ILE A 260 -0.09 22.44 0.78
C ILE A 260 -0.01 21.44 -0.36
N ALA A 261 -0.42 21.84 -1.54
CA ALA A 261 -0.43 21.01 -2.73
C ALA A 261 0.40 21.64 -3.83
N THR A 262 1.20 20.83 -4.50
CA THR A 262 2.11 21.23 -5.58
C THR A 262 2.03 20.24 -6.73
N GLN A 263 1.90 20.74 -7.95
CA GLN A 263 2.02 19.92 -9.14
C GLN A 263 3.50 19.67 -9.46
N VAL A 264 3.85 18.42 -9.71
CA VAL A 264 5.21 18.06 -10.15
C VAL A 264 5.30 18.28 -11.65
N LEU A 265 6.23 19.11 -12.09
CA LEU A 265 6.51 19.32 -13.51
C LEU A 265 7.33 18.15 -14.06
N GLY A 266 6.96 17.65 -15.23
CA GLY A 266 7.74 16.66 -15.96
C GLY A 266 9.12 17.22 -16.35
N ASP A 267 10.06 16.32 -16.64
CA ASP A 267 11.44 16.75 -16.92
C ASP A 267 11.56 17.60 -18.19
N GLU A 268 10.68 17.42 -19.17
CA GLU A 268 10.61 18.27 -20.36
C GLU A 268 9.97 19.64 -20.08
N GLU A 269 8.94 19.70 -19.23
CA GLU A 269 8.33 20.96 -18.83
C GLU A 269 9.25 21.78 -17.93
N PHE A 270 10.04 21.09 -17.10
CA PHE A 270 11.05 21.74 -16.26
C PHE A 270 12.14 22.41 -17.12
N LYS A 271 12.62 21.72 -18.18
CA LYS A 271 13.57 22.32 -19.15
C LYS A 271 12.95 23.54 -19.87
N LYS A 272 11.68 23.44 -20.32
CA LYS A 272 10.98 24.57 -20.96
C LYS A 272 10.76 25.74 -19.97
N SER A 273 10.46 25.48 -18.71
CA SER A 273 10.28 26.52 -17.71
C SER A 273 11.58 27.24 -17.35
N MET A 274 12.71 26.51 -17.32
CA MET A 274 14.05 27.13 -17.15
C MET A 274 14.42 27.99 -18.33
N VAL A 275 14.22 27.51 -19.57
CA VAL A 275 14.48 28.29 -20.78
C VAL A 275 13.63 29.56 -20.81
N HIS A 276 12.34 29.47 -20.44
CA HIS A 276 11.48 30.66 -20.35
C HIS A 276 11.87 31.62 -19.22
N SER A 277 12.44 31.14 -18.13
CA SER A 277 12.96 31.96 -17.03
C SER A 277 14.23 32.70 -17.48
N ASP A 278 15.12 32.02 -18.18
CA ASP A 278 16.35 32.61 -18.70
C ASP A 278 16.08 33.62 -19.82
N GLU A 279 15.10 33.36 -20.70
CA GLU A 279 14.63 34.33 -21.70
C GLU A 279 13.99 35.57 -21.05
N LYS A 280 13.16 35.42 -20.03
CA LYS A 280 12.60 36.56 -19.27
C LYS A 280 13.68 37.34 -18.55
N HIS A 281 14.67 36.67 -17.96
CA HIS A 281 15.80 37.34 -17.31
C HIS A 281 16.63 38.10 -18.33
N PHE A 282 16.81 37.56 -19.54
CA PHE A 282 17.51 38.21 -20.65
C PHE A 282 16.73 39.44 -21.20
N LEU A 283 15.39 39.34 -21.28
CA LEU A 283 14.53 40.44 -21.75
C LEU A 283 14.39 41.57 -20.74
N PHE A 284 14.47 41.30 -19.43
CA PHE A 284 14.28 42.31 -18.39
C PHE A 284 15.57 42.92 -17.85
N PHE A 285 16.70 42.27 -17.98
CA PHE A 285 17.97 42.67 -17.39
C PHE A 285 19.13 42.76 -18.38
N GLY A 286 18.83 43.04 -19.66
CA GLY A 286 19.75 43.23 -20.78
C GLY A 286 21.23 43.30 -20.40
N LYS A 287 22.10 42.55 -21.07
CA LYS A 287 23.56 42.49 -20.88
C LYS A 287 24.12 43.85 -20.48
N HIS A 288 24.67 43.95 -19.29
CA HIS A 288 25.85 44.79 -19.08
C HIS A 288 27.09 43.86 -19.00
N ILE A 289 27.93 44.07 -20.00
CA ILE A 289 29.28 43.60 -20.09
C ILE A 289 30.09 44.14 -18.92
#